data_972354dfa7c8d754bc5ce48a9f66cb92
#
_entry.id   972354dfa7c8d754bc5ce48a9f66cb92
#
_cell.length_a   1.000
_cell.length_b   1.000
_cell.length_c   1.000
_cell.angle_alpha   90.00
_cell.angle_beta   90.00
_cell.angle_gamma   90.00
#
_symmetry.space_group_name_H-M   'P 1'
#
loop_
_entity.id
_entity.type
_entity.pdbx_description
1 polymer ?
#
loop_
_entity_poly.entity_id
_entity_poly.type
_entity_poly.pdbx_seq_one_letter_code
_entity_poly.pdbx_strand_id
1 'polypeptide(L)'
;MFIIKDEEFIGTVHAYWESEVTSWMEIGIVIYNPDYWSGGYGTSALKQWVDYIFTNSDIHRIGLSTWSGNIRMIKLAEKLGMQQEACIRKARNVEGEYYDAIKMGMLREEWKCHKL
;
A
#
# COMPACT_ATOMS: atom_id res chain seq x y z
N MET A 1 -2.25 -1.52 -12.94
CA MET A 1 -3.56 -0.83 -13.08
C MET A 1 -3.37 0.67 -13.04
N PHE A 2 -4.11 1.38 -13.85
CA PHE A 2 -4.00 2.84 -13.98
C PHE A 2 -5.02 3.56 -13.09
N ILE A 3 -4.63 4.71 -12.58
CA ILE A 3 -5.51 5.60 -11.84
C ILE A 3 -5.91 6.73 -12.76
N ILE A 4 -7.23 6.88 -12.98
CA ILE A 4 -7.77 7.91 -13.87
C ILE A 4 -8.76 8.76 -13.08
N LYS A 5 -8.59 10.08 -13.15
CA LYS A 5 -9.48 11.06 -12.54
C LYS A 5 -9.83 12.10 -13.57
N ASP A 6 -11.15 12.32 -13.79
CA ASP A 6 -11.67 13.29 -14.75
C ASP A 6 -11.06 13.08 -16.16
N GLU A 7 -10.97 11.80 -16.57
CA GLU A 7 -10.39 11.37 -17.84
C GLU A 7 -8.88 11.65 -17.94
N GLU A 8 -8.24 12.07 -16.84
CA GLU A 8 -6.80 12.31 -16.80
C GLU A 8 -6.09 11.13 -16.11
N PHE A 9 -5.02 10.65 -16.75
CA PHE A 9 -4.16 9.63 -16.15
C PHE A 9 -3.30 10.28 -15.06
N ILE A 10 -3.48 9.88 -13.82
CA ILE A 10 -2.75 10.50 -12.69
C ILE A 10 -1.79 9.57 -12.00
N GLY A 11 -1.86 8.27 -12.24
CA GLY A 11 -0.92 7.35 -11.59
C GLY A 11 -1.21 5.89 -11.85
N THR A 12 -0.52 5.04 -11.12
CA THR A 12 -0.67 3.58 -11.21
C THR A 12 -0.69 2.94 -9.83
N VAL A 13 -1.36 1.80 -9.74
CA VAL A 13 -1.20 0.87 -8.62
C VAL A 13 -0.60 -0.42 -9.19
N HIS A 14 0.21 -1.09 -8.38
CA HIS A 14 0.88 -2.31 -8.82
C HIS A 14 0.94 -3.32 -7.66
N ALA A 15 1.24 -4.56 -7.99
CA ALA A 15 1.39 -5.63 -7.00
C ALA A 15 2.47 -6.59 -7.47
N TYR A 16 3.18 -7.18 -6.52
CA TYR A 16 4.20 -8.19 -6.80
C TYR A 16 4.24 -9.20 -5.66
N TRP A 17 4.73 -10.40 -5.96
CA TRP A 17 4.85 -11.44 -4.96
C TRP A 17 5.98 -11.12 -3.99
N GLU A 18 5.67 -11.07 -2.69
CA GLU A 18 6.68 -11.12 -1.66
C GLU A 18 7.06 -12.58 -1.40
N SER A 19 6.05 -13.45 -1.34
CA SER A 19 6.24 -14.88 -1.25
C SER A 19 5.04 -15.60 -1.88
N GLU A 20 5.25 -16.21 -3.03
CA GLU A 20 4.20 -16.94 -3.71
C GLU A 20 3.78 -18.18 -2.92
N VAL A 21 4.74 -18.84 -2.28
CA VAL A 21 4.49 -20.05 -1.48
C VAL A 21 3.53 -19.77 -0.31
N THR A 22 3.64 -18.59 0.30
CA THR A 22 2.79 -18.21 1.43
C THR A 22 1.61 -17.31 1.02
N SER A 23 1.36 -17.18 -0.28
CA SER A 23 0.27 -16.36 -0.83
C SER A 23 0.29 -14.93 -0.29
N TRP A 24 1.47 -14.31 -0.37
CA TRP A 24 1.72 -12.98 0.15
C TRP A 24 2.17 -12.03 -0.97
N MET A 25 1.37 -10.99 -1.23
CA MET A 25 1.73 -9.93 -2.18
C MET A 25 1.97 -8.62 -1.47
N GLU A 26 2.85 -7.82 -2.06
CA GLU A 26 3.00 -6.41 -1.68
C GLU A 26 2.44 -5.54 -2.78
N ILE A 27 1.85 -4.42 -2.39
CA ILE A 27 1.27 -3.45 -3.32
C ILE A 27 2.00 -2.13 -3.21
N GLY A 28 1.87 -1.34 -4.26
CA GLY A 28 2.42 0.00 -4.29
C GLY A 28 1.57 0.91 -5.15
N ILE A 29 1.83 2.20 -5.01
CA ILE A 29 1.11 3.24 -5.74
C ILE A 29 2.09 4.33 -6.14
N VAL A 30 1.88 4.86 -7.34
CA VAL A 30 2.59 6.05 -7.81
C VAL A 30 1.55 7.02 -8.36
N ILE A 31 1.52 8.24 -7.83
CA ILE A 31 0.72 9.32 -8.39
C ILE A 31 1.70 10.33 -8.96
N TYR A 32 1.67 10.49 -10.28
CA TYR A 32 2.64 11.30 -11.00
C TYR A 32 2.40 12.81 -10.86
N ASN A 33 1.13 13.21 -10.67
CA ASN A 33 0.80 14.63 -10.55
C ASN A 33 0.66 15.00 -9.07
N PRO A 34 1.54 15.88 -8.54
CA PRO A 34 1.48 16.29 -7.13
C PRO A 34 0.14 16.91 -6.72
N ASP A 35 -0.61 17.48 -7.65
CA ASP A 35 -1.93 18.07 -7.37
C ASP A 35 -2.91 17.05 -6.83
N TYR A 36 -2.67 15.75 -7.07
CA TYR A 36 -3.52 14.66 -6.62
C TYR A 36 -2.96 13.89 -5.41
N TRP A 37 -1.87 14.37 -4.80
CA TRP A 37 -1.26 13.70 -3.65
C TRP A 37 -2.11 13.82 -2.38
N SER A 38 -2.93 14.86 -2.27
CA SER A 38 -3.88 15.02 -1.17
C SER A 38 -5.30 14.96 -1.73
N GLY A 39 -6.30 14.76 -0.88
CA GLY A 39 -7.68 14.67 -1.33
C GLY A 39 -8.22 13.23 -1.38
N GLY A 40 -7.42 12.25 -0.94
CA GLY A 40 -7.91 10.89 -0.81
C GLY A 40 -7.81 10.01 -2.04
N TYR A 41 -7.21 10.49 -3.13
CA TYR A 41 -7.10 9.69 -4.36
C TYR A 41 -6.27 8.42 -4.17
N GLY A 42 -5.15 8.54 -3.43
CA GLY A 42 -4.31 7.38 -3.14
C GLY A 42 -5.01 6.35 -2.29
N THR A 43 -5.71 6.81 -1.25
CA THR A 43 -6.48 5.92 -0.37
C THR A 43 -7.58 5.20 -1.14
N SER A 44 -8.33 5.94 -1.96
CA SER A 44 -9.40 5.38 -2.76
C SER A 44 -8.86 4.36 -3.77
N ALA A 45 -7.79 4.69 -4.45
CA ALA A 45 -7.19 3.81 -5.46
C ALA A 45 -6.66 2.52 -4.83
N LEU A 46 -5.93 2.61 -3.71
CA LEU A 46 -5.40 1.42 -3.06
C LEU A 46 -6.50 0.58 -2.42
N LYS A 47 -7.55 1.22 -1.89
CA LYS A 47 -8.69 0.47 -1.35
C LYS A 47 -9.34 -0.38 -2.45
N GLN A 48 -9.59 0.19 -3.61
CA GLN A 48 -10.15 -0.52 -4.74
C GLN A 48 -9.21 -1.63 -5.21
N TRP A 49 -7.90 -1.38 -5.20
CA TRP A 49 -6.89 -2.34 -5.61
C TRP A 49 -6.84 -3.54 -4.66
N VAL A 50 -6.86 -3.28 -3.36
CA VAL A 50 -6.91 -4.33 -2.33
C VAL A 50 -8.18 -5.17 -2.48
N ASP A 51 -9.33 -4.51 -2.64
CA ASP A 51 -10.61 -5.20 -2.85
C ASP A 51 -10.57 -6.06 -4.10
N TYR A 52 -10.00 -5.55 -5.18
CA TYR A 52 -9.86 -6.28 -6.43
C TYR A 52 -8.99 -7.53 -6.27
N ILE A 53 -7.83 -7.39 -5.63
CA ILE A 53 -6.90 -8.50 -5.46
C ILE A 53 -7.51 -9.60 -4.59
N PHE A 54 -8.07 -9.24 -3.44
CA PHE A 54 -8.68 -10.23 -2.55
C PHE A 54 -9.91 -10.88 -3.17
N THR A 55 -10.70 -10.14 -3.96
CA THR A 55 -11.90 -10.67 -4.60
C THR A 55 -11.55 -11.65 -5.72
N ASN A 56 -10.50 -11.39 -6.48
CA ASN A 56 -10.17 -12.14 -7.69
C ASN A 56 -9.04 -13.15 -7.51
N SER A 57 -8.59 -13.39 -6.29
CA SER A 57 -7.51 -14.34 -6.02
C SER A 57 -7.69 -14.99 -4.65
N ASP A 58 -6.89 -16.01 -4.39
CA ASP A 58 -6.90 -16.73 -3.10
C ASP A 58 -5.78 -16.23 -2.18
N ILE A 59 -5.24 -15.07 -2.45
CA ILE A 59 -4.15 -14.50 -1.68
C ILE A 59 -4.55 -14.35 -0.22
N HIS A 60 -3.66 -14.75 0.68
CA HIS A 60 -3.93 -14.74 2.11
C HIS A 60 -3.60 -13.42 2.77
N ARG A 61 -2.57 -12.73 2.28
CA ARG A 61 -2.16 -11.45 2.88
C ARG A 61 -1.64 -10.48 1.83
N ILE A 62 -1.90 -9.19 2.09
CA ILE A 62 -1.42 -8.07 1.28
C ILE A 62 -0.70 -7.10 2.20
N GLY A 63 0.44 -6.61 1.77
CA GLY A 63 1.20 -5.62 2.53
C GLY A 63 1.79 -4.55 1.64
N LEU A 64 2.49 -3.62 2.25
CA LEU A 64 3.29 -2.63 1.55
C LEU A 64 4.52 -2.31 2.37
N SER A 65 5.55 -1.84 1.68
CA SER A 65 6.81 -1.44 2.30
C SER A 65 7.00 0.06 2.12
N THR A 66 7.40 0.72 3.20
CA THR A 66 7.70 2.15 3.17
C THR A 66 8.83 2.44 4.17
N TRP A 67 8.96 3.66 4.59
CA TRP A 67 10.01 4.07 5.53
C TRP A 67 9.45 5.09 6.51
N SER A 68 10.13 5.26 7.65
CA SER A 68 9.61 6.05 8.76
C SER A 68 9.40 7.54 8.42
N GLY A 69 10.07 8.05 7.40
CA GLY A 69 9.87 9.42 6.95
C GLY A 69 8.64 9.61 6.07
N ASN A 70 8.06 8.53 5.55
CA ASN A 70 6.89 8.62 4.68
C ASN A 70 5.60 8.46 5.50
N ILE A 71 5.30 9.45 6.29
CA ILE A 71 4.14 9.44 7.19
C ILE A 71 2.84 9.34 6.40
N ARG A 72 2.78 9.96 5.23
CA ARG A 72 1.60 9.91 4.35
C ARG A 72 1.24 8.46 3.99
N MET A 73 2.24 7.67 3.57
CA MET A 73 2.01 6.28 3.19
C MET A 73 1.62 5.41 4.38
N ILE A 74 2.25 5.65 5.54
CA ILE A 74 1.91 4.92 6.77
C ILE A 74 0.45 5.16 7.14
N LYS A 75 0.02 6.42 7.13
CA LYS A 75 -1.37 6.78 7.44
C LYS A 75 -2.35 6.21 6.42
N LEU A 76 -1.96 6.21 5.15
CA LEU A 76 -2.78 5.62 4.09
C LEU A 76 -2.99 4.13 4.36
N ALA A 77 -1.92 3.41 4.68
CA ALA A 77 -2.00 1.99 4.98
C ALA A 77 -2.92 1.73 6.19
N GLU A 78 -2.82 2.55 7.22
CA GLU A 78 -3.69 2.42 8.39
C GLU A 78 -5.15 2.61 8.02
N LYS A 79 -5.45 3.56 7.13
CA LYS A 79 -6.82 3.79 6.64
C LYS A 79 -7.37 2.58 5.86
N LEU A 80 -6.50 1.82 5.22
CA LEU A 80 -6.89 0.60 4.51
C LEU A 80 -7.18 -0.56 5.46
N GLY A 81 -6.83 -0.43 6.73
CA GLY A 81 -6.96 -1.49 7.71
C GLY A 81 -5.68 -2.28 7.94
N MET A 82 -4.57 -1.82 7.39
CA MET A 82 -3.27 -2.44 7.63
C MET A 82 -2.71 -2.02 8.97
N GLN A 83 -1.89 -2.90 9.56
CA GLN A 83 -1.16 -2.59 10.78
C GLN A 83 0.33 -2.74 10.52
N GLN A 84 1.13 -2.07 11.34
CA GLN A 84 2.57 -2.17 11.23
C GLN A 84 3.01 -3.55 11.68
N GLU A 85 3.73 -4.25 10.82
CA GLU A 85 4.20 -5.60 11.08
C GLU A 85 5.68 -5.66 11.37
N ALA A 86 6.45 -4.71 10.87
CA ALA A 86 7.89 -4.67 11.11
C ALA A 86 8.42 -3.25 11.05
N CYS A 87 9.42 -3.00 11.86
CA CYS A 87 10.20 -1.77 11.85
C CYS A 87 11.66 -2.18 11.91
N ILE A 88 12.35 -2.07 10.79
CA ILE A 88 13.77 -2.44 10.70
C ILE A 88 14.58 -1.17 10.85
N ARG A 89 15.24 -1.04 11.99
CA ARG A 89 15.92 0.19 12.38
C ARG A 89 17.06 0.52 11.43
N LYS A 90 17.09 1.78 10.97
CA LYS A 90 18.16 2.35 10.14
C LYS A 90 18.46 1.54 8.88
N ALA A 91 17.41 0.93 8.31
CA ALA A 91 17.54 0.11 7.12
C ALA A 91 17.40 0.91 5.82
N ARG A 92 17.08 2.21 5.91
CA ARG A 92 16.94 3.09 4.74
C ARG A 92 17.85 4.30 4.91
N ASN A 93 18.54 4.67 3.84
CA ASN A 93 19.35 5.88 3.79
C ASN A 93 18.73 6.84 2.78
N VAL A 94 18.30 8.01 3.25
CA VAL A 94 17.68 9.03 2.40
C VAL A 94 18.45 10.33 2.62
N GLU A 95 19.12 10.79 1.57
CA GLU A 95 19.90 12.03 1.58
C GLU A 95 20.92 12.09 2.73
N GLY A 96 21.56 10.96 3.01
CA GLY A 96 22.59 10.88 4.04
C GLY A 96 22.08 10.62 5.45
N GLU A 97 20.78 10.59 5.66
CA GLU A 97 20.18 10.28 6.96
C GLU A 97 19.60 8.89 6.97
N TYR A 98 19.68 8.21 8.12
CA TYR A 98 19.16 6.88 8.27
C TYR A 98 17.74 6.90 8.82
N TYR A 99 16.88 6.12 8.21
CA TYR A 99 15.48 5.96 8.60
C TYR A 99 15.15 4.47 8.73
N ASP A 100 14.04 4.19 9.38
CA ASP A 100 13.59 2.81 9.55
C ASP A 100 12.83 2.34 8.32
N ALA A 101 13.00 1.07 7.98
CA ALA A 101 12.16 0.41 6.98
C ALA A 101 10.89 -0.07 7.68
N ILE A 102 9.74 0.30 7.15
CA ILE A 102 8.45 -0.02 7.75
C ILE A 102 7.69 -0.98 6.84
N LYS A 103 7.18 -2.06 7.43
CA LYS A 103 6.31 -3.01 6.74
C LYS A 103 4.91 -2.90 7.32
N MET A 104 3.92 -2.71 6.45
CA MET A 104 2.50 -2.68 6.82
C MET A 104 1.82 -3.87 6.16
N GLY A 105 0.80 -4.42 6.79
CA GLY A 105 0.14 -5.57 6.20
C GLY A 105 -1.24 -5.85 6.77
N MET A 106 -2.00 -6.66 6.04
CA MET A 106 -3.30 -7.14 6.48
C MET A 106 -3.55 -8.55 5.96
N LEU A 107 -4.32 -9.30 6.72
CA LEU A 107 -4.76 -10.64 6.36
C LEU A 107 -6.12 -10.58 5.67
N ARG A 108 -6.44 -11.60 4.89
CA ARG A 108 -7.76 -11.70 4.24
C ARG A 108 -8.90 -11.61 5.25
N GLU A 109 -8.75 -12.23 6.41
CA GLU A 109 -9.77 -12.19 7.44
C GLU A 109 -10.01 -10.76 7.93
N GLU A 110 -8.95 -9.99 8.07
CA GLU A 110 -9.02 -8.60 8.49
C GLU A 110 -9.69 -7.74 7.43
N TRP A 111 -9.40 -8.00 6.15
CA TRP A 111 -10.06 -7.31 5.05
C TRP A 111 -11.56 -7.55 5.05
N LYS A 112 -11.99 -8.80 5.25
CA LYS A 112 -13.41 -9.14 5.30
C LYS A 112 -14.12 -8.40 6.43
N CYS A 113 -13.50 -8.31 7.61
CA CYS A 113 -14.06 -7.59 8.75
C CYS A 113 -14.09 -6.08 8.50
N HIS A 114 -13.03 -5.54 7.91
CA HIS A 114 -12.93 -4.11 7.64
C HIS A 114 -13.91 -3.64 6.58
N LYS A 115 -14.24 -4.53 5.64
CA LYS A 115 -15.16 -4.24 4.55
C LYS A 115 -16.60 -4.05 5.04
N LEU A 116 -16.94 -4.67 6.15
CA LEU A 116 -18.26 -4.57 6.75
C LEU A 116 -18.43 -3.21 7.47
#